data_2c4a026f489fe18f8872a41b02aad55e
#
_entry.id   2c4a026f489fe18f8872a41b02aad55e
#
_cell.length_a   1.000
_cell.length_b   1.000
_cell.length_c   1.000
_cell.angle_alpha   90.00
_cell.angle_beta   90.00
_cell.angle_gamma   90.00
#
_symmetry.space_group_name_H-M   'P 1'
#
loop_
_entity.id
_entity.type
_entity.pdbx_description
1 polymer ?
#
loop_
_entity_poly.entity_id
_entity_poly.type
_entity_poly.pdbx_seq_one_letter_code
_entity_poly.pdbx_strand_id
1 'polypeptide(L)'
;MPANASDEELLLSGGAPGFGLLYERRYPLIRGYLRRRLGPHPDLVLDLVAETFARALEGRDQFDPERGTAAGWLLGIARHLLLDAVREGRVADSSRRRLGMERIVVESEQLELLERESSSELERSLSGLPSGQREAIERRVLEEEPYAAIAAGIGCSEQVVRKRVSRGLAALRRGWRESA
;
A
#
# COMPACT_ATOMS: atom_id res chain seq x y z
N MET A 1 -22.07 0.42 -13.66
CA MET A 1 -21.55 0.96 -12.38
C MET A 1 -21.27 2.43 -12.57
N PRO A 2 -21.66 3.34 -11.65
CA PRO A 2 -21.32 4.75 -11.78
C PRO A 2 -19.81 4.93 -11.66
N ALA A 3 -19.25 5.76 -12.53
CA ALA A 3 -17.80 6.10 -12.53
C ALA A 3 -17.32 6.72 -11.20
N ASN A 4 -18.26 7.05 -10.31
CA ASN A 4 -18.04 7.75 -9.05
C ASN A 4 -18.22 6.86 -7.81
N ALA A 5 -18.27 5.52 -7.96
CA ALA A 5 -18.36 4.61 -6.82
C ALA A 5 -17.07 4.67 -5.98
N SER A 6 -17.19 4.63 -4.65
CA SER A 6 -16.04 4.55 -3.75
C SER A 6 -15.33 3.20 -3.89
N ASP A 7 -14.09 3.11 -3.45
CA ASP A 7 -13.33 1.86 -3.49
C ASP A 7 -13.96 0.78 -2.60
N GLU A 8 -14.56 1.18 -1.48
CA GLU A 8 -15.30 0.31 -0.57
C GLU A 8 -16.55 -0.27 -1.26
N GLU A 9 -17.29 0.56 -1.99
CA GLU A 9 -18.45 0.12 -2.79
C GLU A 9 -18.03 -0.82 -3.91
N LEU A 10 -16.93 -0.50 -4.60
CA LEU A 10 -16.39 -1.35 -5.66
C LEU A 10 -15.95 -2.72 -5.13
N LEU A 11 -15.37 -2.75 -3.94
CA LEU A 11 -14.91 -3.98 -3.28
C LEU A 11 -16.08 -4.85 -2.83
N LEU A 12 -17.08 -4.27 -2.14
CA LEU A 12 -18.15 -5.02 -1.48
C LEU A 12 -19.30 -5.39 -2.42
N SER A 13 -19.74 -4.46 -3.26
CA SER A 13 -20.95 -4.60 -4.06
C SER A 13 -20.73 -4.60 -5.57
N GLY A 14 -19.52 -4.27 -6.02
CA GLY A 14 -19.23 -4.09 -7.44
C GLY A 14 -19.17 -5.36 -8.28
N GLY A 15 -19.16 -6.54 -7.67
CA GLY A 15 -18.96 -7.80 -8.40
C GLY A 15 -17.64 -7.83 -9.18
N ALA A 16 -17.54 -8.65 -10.23
CA ALA A 16 -16.34 -8.72 -11.05
C ALA A 16 -16.01 -7.40 -11.79
N PRO A 17 -16.97 -6.66 -12.38
CA PRO A 17 -16.69 -5.36 -13.00
C PRO A 17 -16.21 -4.30 -11.99
N GLY A 18 -16.81 -4.26 -10.80
CA GLY A 18 -16.42 -3.31 -9.76
C GLY A 18 -15.03 -3.59 -9.22
N PHE A 19 -14.71 -4.86 -9.02
CA PHE A 19 -13.36 -5.27 -8.60
C PHE A 19 -12.32 -4.94 -9.67
N GLY A 20 -12.65 -5.05 -10.97
CA GLY A 20 -11.78 -4.61 -12.06
C GLY A 20 -11.45 -3.13 -11.98
N LEU A 21 -12.43 -2.26 -11.72
CA LEU A 21 -12.21 -0.82 -11.51
C LEU A 21 -11.37 -0.53 -10.26
N LEU A 22 -11.60 -1.26 -9.17
CA LEU A 22 -10.77 -1.14 -7.96
C LEU A 22 -9.32 -1.54 -8.25
N TYR A 23 -9.13 -2.62 -9.01
CA TYR A 23 -7.80 -3.06 -9.45
C TYR A 23 -7.09 -1.94 -10.23
N GLU A 24 -7.72 -1.40 -11.26
CA GLU A 24 -7.14 -0.32 -12.08
C GLU A 24 -6.76 0.89 -11.24
N ARG A 25 -7.63 1.32 -10.32
CA ARG A 25 -7.39 2.47 -9.44
C ARG A 25 -6.27 2.24 -8.44
N ARG A 26 -6.13 1.03 -7.90
CA ARG A 26 -5.22 0.74 -6.78
C ARG A 26 -3.97 -0.04 -7.17
N TYR A 27 -3.89 -0.54 -8.40
CA TYR A 27 -2.70 -1.18 -8.94
C TYR A 27 -1.44 -0.32 -8.81
N PRO A 28 -1.43 0.99 -9.20
CA PRO A 28 -0.25 1.81 -9.07
C PRO A 28 0.23 1.98 -7.63
N LEU A 29 -0.72 2.12 -6.68
CA LEU A 29 -0.43 2.23 -5.25
C LEU A 29 0.28 0.98 -4.73
N ILE A 30 -0.29 -0.20 -4.98
CA ILE A 30 0.24 -1.49 -4.50
C ILE A 30 1.59 -1.80 -5.15
N ARG A 31 1.69 -1.60 -6.47
CA ARG A 31 2.95 -1.79 -7.19
C ARG A 31 4.04 -0.85 -6.69
N GLY A 32 3.74 0.43 -6.51
CA GLY A 32 4.68 1.42 -5.99
C GLY A 32 5.15 1.09 -4.57
N TYR A 33 4.25 0.61 -3.70
CA TYR A 33 4.56 0.14 -2.36
C TYR A 33 5.56 -1.03 -2.38
N LEU A 34 5.27 -2.07 -3.17
CA LEU A 34 6.11 -3.26 -3.26
C LEU A 34 7.44 -2.99 -3.95
N ARG A 35 7.46 -2.17 -5.02
CA ARG A 35 8.68 -1.80 -5.74
C ARG A 35 9.69 -1.08 -4.83
N ARG A 36 9.23 -0.15 -4.01
CA ARG A 36 10.11 0.58 -3.07
C ARG A 36 10.81 -0.34 -2.08
N ARG A 37 10.17 -1.43 -1.69
CA ARG A 37 10.70 -2.36 -0.68
C ARG A 37 11.50 -3.51 -1.27
N LEU A 38 11.12 -3.97 -2.45
CA LEU A 38 11.80 -5.09 -3.11
C LEU A 38 12.96 -4.63 -4.00
N GLY A 39 13.07 -3.32 -4.27
CA GLY A 39 14.12 -2.80 -5.14
C GLY A 39 14.07 -3.42 -6.54
N PRO A 40 15.20 -3.88 -7.08
CA PRO A 40 15.32 -4.33 -8.47
C PRO A 40 14.80 -5.77 -8.70
N HIS A 41 13.61 -6.11 -8.19
CA HIS A 41 12.95 -7.42 -8.35
C HIS A 41 11.59 -7.30 -9.04
N PRO A 42 11.51 -6.89 -10.33
CA PRO A 42 10.26 -6.60 -11.01
C PRO A 42 9.32 -7.80 -11.07
N ASP A 43 9.83 -9.00 -11.31
CA ASP A 43 9.00 -10.21 -11.40
C ASP A 43 8.33 -10.52 -10.06
N LEU A 44 9.09 -10.43 -8.96
CA LEU A 44 8.53 -10.63 -7.62
C LEU A 44 7.53 -9.53 -7.26
N VAL A 45 7.75 -8.29 -7.69
CA VAL A 45 6.79 -7.20 -7.52
C VAL A 45 5.48 -7.52 -8.22
N LEU A 46 5.53 -7.97 -9.48
CA LEU A 46 4.33 -8.33 -10.24
C LEU A 46 3.59 -9.52 -9.63
N ASP A 47 4.33 -10.55 -9.20
CA ASP A 47 3.75 -11.70 -8.52
C ASP A 47 3.02 -11.30 -7.23
N LEU A 48 3.66 -10.49 -6.39
CA LEU A 48 3.05 -10.05 -5.14
C LEU A 48 1.89 -9.06 -5.35
N VAL A 49 1.91 -8.25 -6.41
CA VAL A 49 0.75 -7.44 -6.80
C VAL A 49 -0.42 -8.33 -7.19
N ALA A 50 -0.21 -9.31 -8.07
CA ALA A 50 -1.25 -10.23 -8.50
C ALA A 50 -1.84 -11.00 -7.31
N GLU A 51 -0.99 -11.54 -6.45
CA GLU A 51 -1.38 -12.25 -5.22
C GLU A 51 -2.16 -11.35 -4.24
N THR A 52 -1.77 -10.07 -4.13
CA THR A 52 -2.48 -9.10 -3.28
C THR A 52 -3.93 -8.95 -3.71
N PHE A 53 -4.16 -8.76 -5.01
CA PHE A 53 -5.52 -8.59 -5.52
C PHE A 53 -6.31 -9.92 -5.54
N ALA A 54 -5.65 -11.05 -5.78
CA ALA A 54 -6.30 -12.36 -5.67
C ALA A 54 -6.82 -12.60 -4.24
N ARG A 55 -5.98 -12.40 -3.23
CA ARG A 55 -6.40 -12.50 -1.81
C ARG A 55 -7.46 -11.48 -1.42
N ALA A 56 -7.38 -10.28 -1.98
CA ALA A 56 -8.41 -9.27 -1.75
C ALA A 56 -9.76 -9.67 -2.35
N LEU A 57 -9.78 -10.30 -3.53
CA LEU A 57 -11.00 -10.79 -4.14
C LEU A 57 -11.61 -11.94 -3.33
N GLU A 58 -10.78 -12.89 -2.89
CA GLU A 58 -11.21 -14.04 -2.09
C GLU A 58 -11.71 -13.62 -0.70
N GLY A 59 -11.02 -12.68 -0.07
CA GLY A 59 -11.31 -12.22 1.29
C GLY A 59 -12.22 -11.00 1.38
N ARG A 60 -12.82 -10.53 0.29
CA ARG A 60 -13.61 -9.29 0.24
C ARG A 60 -14.74 -9.24 1.29
N ASP A 61 -15.34 -10.37 1.59
CA ASP A 61 -16.43 -10.49 2.57
C ASP A 61 -15.95 -10.25 4.03
N GLN A 62 -14.64 -10.27 4.26
CA GLN A 62 -14.02 -9.97 5.55
C GLN A 62 -13.64 -8.49 5.69
N PHE A 63 -13.76 -7.71 4.62
CA PHE A 63 -13.49 -6.28 4.67
C PHE A 63 -14.61 -5.54 5.41
N ASP A 64 -14.21 -4.75 6.41
CA ASP A 64 -15.10 -3.92 7.22
C ASP A 64 -14.78 -2.43 6.98
N PRO A 65 -15.66 -1.68 6.30
CA PRO A 65 -15.43 -0.26 6.00
C PRO A 65 -15.39 0.63 7.25
N GLU A 66 -15.97 0.18 8.38
CA GLU A 66 -15.87 0.91 9.65
C GLU A 66 -14.47 0.82 10.26
N ARG A 67 -13.72 -0.22 9.93
CA ARG A 67 -12.36 -0.44 10.44
C ARG A 67 -11.26 0.19 9.60
N GLY A 68 -11.53 0.51 8.33
CA GLY A 68 -10.52 1.09 7.47
C GLY A 68 -10.97 1.32 6.03
N THR A 69 -10.06 1.88 5.23
CA THR A 69 -10.28 2.07 3.80
C THR A 69 -9.89 0.83 3.01
N ALA A 70 -10.50 0.63 1.82
CA ALA A 70 -10.12 -0.44 0.89
C ALA A 70 -8.63 -0.38 0.52
N ALA A 71 -8.10 0.83 0.29
CA ALA A 71 -6.67 1.02 0.03
C ALA A 71 -5.78 0.57 1.19
N GLY A 72 -6.14 0.92 2.43
CA GLY A 72 -5.41 0.50 3.64
C GLY A 72 -5.46 -1.01 3.84
N TRP A 73 -6.58 -1.63 3.54
CA TRP A 73 -6.74 -3.09 3.62
C TRP A 73 -5.90 -3.82 2.56
N LEU A 74 -5.89 -3.34 1.32
CA LEU A 74 -5.03 -3.85 0.25
C LEU A 74 -3.53 -3.74 0.60
N LEU A 75 -3.11 -2.60 1.18
CA LEU A 75 -1.74 -2.42 1.66
C LEU A 75 -1.40 -3.38 2.80
N GLY A 76 -2.36 -3.69 3.67
CA GLY A 76 -2.21 -4.70 4.72
C GLY A 76 -1.94 -6.09 4.14
N ILE A 77 -2.70 -6.51 3.11
CA ILE A 77 -2.48 -7.78 2.39
C ILE A 77 -1.11 -7.79 1.73
N ALA A 78 -0.76 -6.73 0.97
CA ALA A 78 0.52 -6.61 0.30
C ALA A 78 1.71 -6.70 1.28
N ARG A 79 1.57 -6.07 2.46
CA ARG A 79 2.57 -6.14 3.52
C ARG A 79 2.77 -7.55 4.06
N HIS A 80 1.70 -8.29 4.33
CA HIS A 80 1.80 -9.68 4.79
C HIS A 80 2.51 -10.56 3.76
N LEU A 81 2.12 -10.44 2.49
CA LEU A 81 2.76 -11.16 1.39
C LEU A 81 4.25 -10.83 1.24
N LEU A 82 4.61 -9.55 1.39
CA LEU A 82 6.00 -9.13 1.36
C LEU A 82 6.81 -9.77 2.50
N LEU A 83 6.28 -9.76 3.72
CA LEU A 83 6.94 -10.36 4.87
C LEU A 83 7.11 -11.88 4.70
N ASP A 84 6.11 -12.55 4.16
CA ASP A 84 6.18 -13.99 3.87
C ASP A 84 7.22 -14.27 2.78
N ALA A 85 7.26 -13.46 1.70
CA ALA A 85 8.28 -13.58 0.65
C ALA A 85 9.72 -13.39 1.17
N VAL A 86 9.91 -12.50 2.14
CA VAL A 86 11.21 -12.30 2.81
C VAL A 86 11.56 -13.53 3.66
N ARG A 87 10.62 -14.04 4.47
CA ARG A 87 10.82 -15.22 5.31
C ARG A 87 11.15 -16.48 4.48
N GLU A 88 10.48 -16.65 3.34
CA GLU A 88 10.69 -17.78 2.44
C GLU A 88 11.95 -17.64 1.56
N GLY A 89 12.69 -16.56 1.68
CA GLY A 89 13.93 -16.34 0.91
C GLY A 89 13.69 -16.01 -0.58
N ARG A 90 12.43 -15.83 -1.01
CA ARG A 90 12.09 -15.51 -2.42
C ARG A 90 12.77 -14.24 -2.92
N VAL A 91 13.06 -13.30 -2.03
CA VAL A 91 13.81 -12.08 -2.34
C VAL A 91 15.24 -12.40 -2.78
N ALA A 92 15.90 -13.37 -2.14
CA ALA A 92 17.25 -13.80 -2.52
C ALA A 92 17.24 -14.66 -3.81
N ASP A 93 16.20 -15.49 -4.02
CA ASP A 93 16.10 -16.38 -5.17
C ASP A 93 15.71 -15.66 -6.47
N SER A 94 14.94 -14.57 -6.38
CA SER A 94 14.62 -13.76 -7.56
C SER A 94 15.86 -13.12 -8.19
N SER A 95 16.89 -12.82 -7.38
CA SER A 95 18.18 -12.35 -7.87
C SER A 95 18.94 -13.40 -8.70
N ARG A 96 18.78 -14.69 -8.40
CA ARG A 96 19.44 -15.80 -9.12
C ARG A 96 18.75 -16.13 -10.45
N ARG A 97 17.42 -16.02 -10.55
CA ARG A 97 16.68 -16.26 -11.79
C ARG A 97 16.95 -15.22 -12.87
N ARG A 98 17.40 -14.03 -12.47
CA ARG A 98 17.74 -12.92 -13.40
C ARG A 98 18.93 -13.20 -14.31
N LEU A 99 19.77 -14.15 -13.96
CA LEU A 99 20.97 -14.48 -14.74
C LEU A 99 20.69 -15.35 -15.97
N GLY A 100 19.45 -15.80 -16.19
CA GLY A 100 19.10 -16.71 -17.28
C GLY A 100 17.88 -16.38 -18.11
N MET A 101 17.12 -15.30 -17.85
CA MET A 101 15.90 -14.97 -18.59
C MET A 101 15.97 -13.59 -19.22
N GLU A 102 15.71 -13.53 -20.51
CA GLU A 102 15.58 -12.31 -21.31
C GLU A 102 14.43 -11.44 -20.78
N ARG A 103 14.71 -10.15 -20.63
CA ARG A 103 13.85 -9.16 -20.03
C ARG A 103 12.73 -8.78 -21.00
N ILE A 104 11.48 -9.15 -20.72
CA ILE A 104 10.33 -8.46 -21.32
C ILE A 104 10.15 -7.16 -20.52
N VAL A 105 10.70 -6.07 -21.03
CA VAL A 105 10.47 -4.74 -20.49
C VAL A 105 9.13 -4.27 -21.01
N VAL A 106 8.10 -4.32 -20.18
CA VAL A 106 6.88 -3.56 -20.44
C VAL A 106 7.16 -2.12 -19.98
N GLU A 107 7.71 -1.34 -20.88
CA GLU A 107 7.78 0.11 -20.73
C GLU A 107 6.37 0.67 -20.90
N SER A 108 5.72 0.99 -19.81
CA SER A 108 4.48 1.75 -19.84
C SER A 108 4.73 3.11 -19.20
N GLU A 109 4.96 4.10 -20.04
CA GLU A 109 5.04 5.52 -19.69
C GLU A 109 3.78 5.96 -18.90
N GLN A 110 2.64 5.39 -19.25
CA GLN A 110 1.36 5.57 -18.54
C GLN A 110 1.40 5.02 -17.10
N LEU A 111 2.10 3.91 -16.86
CA LEU A 111 2.22 3.31 -15.54
C LEU A 111 3.10 4.15 -14.60
N GLU A 112 4.18 4.74 -15.14
CA GLU A 112 5.04 5.67 -14.38
C GLU A 112 4.31 6.98 -14.04
N LEU A 113 3.48 7.49 -14.95
CA LEU A 113 2.64 8.66 -14.69
C LEU A 113 1.65 8.39 -13.56
N LEU A 114 0.93 7.25 -13.59
CA LEU A 114 0.01 6.84 -12.52
C LEU A 114 0.71 6.62 -11.18
N GLU A 115 1.93 6.08 -11.19
CA GLU A 115 2.73 5.94 -9.97
C GLU A 115 3.17 7.30 -9.39
N ARG A 116 3.54 8.25 -10.25
CA ARG A 116 3.89 9.62 -9.85
C ARG A 116 2.68 10.36 -9.28
N GLU A 117 1.50 10.24 -9.91
CA GLU A 117 0.26 10.83 -9.42
C GLU A 117 -0.15 10.26 -8.05
N SER A 118 -0.14 8.93 -7.91
CA SER A 118 -0.45 8.27 -6.63
C SER A 118 0.56 8.63 -5.53
N SER A 119 1.85 8.76 -5.87
CA SER A 119 2.87 9.20 -4.92
C SER A 119 2.67 10.65 -4.52
N SER A 120 2.31 11.54 -5.46
CA SER A 120 2.07 12.95 -5.18
C SER A 120 0.80 13.17 -4.35
N GLU A 121 -0.21 12.34 -4.50
CA GLU A 121 -1.43 12.38 -3.67
C GLU A 121 -1.15 11.94 -2.24
N LEU A 122 -0.38 10.87 -2.05
CA LEU A 122 0.05 10.41 -0.74
C LEU A 122 0.91 11.48 -0.05
N GLU A 123 1.88 12.08 -0.76
CA GLU A 123 2.73 13.15 -0.24
C GLU A 123 1.91 14.38 0.16
N ARG A 124 0.95 14.78 -0.67
CA ARG A 124 0.03 15.89 -0.34
C ARG A 124 -0.80 15.59 0.90
N SER A 125 -1.33 14.38 1.01
CA SER A 125 -2.11 13.94 2.17
C SER A 125 -1.26 13.92 3.45
N LEU A 126 -0.03 13.43 3.37
CA LEU A 126 0.91 13.42 4.49
C LEU A 126 1.37 14.83 4.87
N SER A 127 1.58 15.73 3.89
CA SER A 127 2.01 17.11 4.15
C SER A 127 0.96 17.93 4.91
N GLY A 128 -0.32 17.57 4.78
CA GLY A 128 -1.42 18.17 5.55
C GLY A 128 -1.47 17.78 7.03
N LEU A 129 -0.66 16.80 7.45
CA LEU A 129 -0.61 16.36 8.84
C LEU A 129 0.37 17.22 9.68
N PRO A 130 0.10 17.42 11.00
CA PRO A 130 1.10 17.95 11.92
C PRO A 130 2.39 17.13 11.85
N SER A 131 3.56 17.81 11.90
CA SER A 131 4.88 17.19 11.68
C SER A 131 5.12 15.91 12.50
N GLY A 132 4.78 15.91 13.78
CA GLY A 132 4.96 14.75 14.64
C GLY A 132 4.01 13.57 14.34
N GLN A 133 2.87 13.81 13.68
CA GLN A 133 1.99 12.72 13.20
C GLN A 133 2.50 12.17 11.87
N ARG A 134 2.93 13.04 10.97
CA ARG A 134 3.54 12.66 9.69
C ARG A 134 4.78 11.81 9.92
N GLU A 135 5.76 12.29 10.70
CA GLU A 135 6.97 11.56 11.04
C GLU A 135 6.67 10.17 11.64
N ALA A 136 5.72 10.12 12.58
CA ALA A 136 5.36 8.85 13.21
C ALA A 136 4.71 7.87 12.21
N ILE A 137 3.94 8.35 11.22
CA ILE A 137 3.37 7.52 10.17
C ILE A 137 4.44 7.09 9.17
N GLU A 138 5.28 8.00 8.70
CA GLU A 138 6.38 7.69 7.78
C GLU A 138 7.26 6.58 8.35
N ARG A 139 7.78 6.76 9.55
CA ARG A 139 8.63 5.78 10.21
C ARG A 139 7.93 4.46 10.52
N ARG A 140 6.66 4.51 10.98
CA ARG A 140 5.93 3.29 11.37
C ARG A 140 5.36 2.53 10.17
N VAL A 141 4.82 3.23 9.17
CA VAL A 141 4.05 2.63 8.07
C VAL A 141 4.91 2.48 6.81
N LEU A 142 5.72 3.49 6.48
CA LEU A 142 6.56 3.45 5.28
C LEU A 142 7.90 2.78 5.53
N GLU A 143 8.54 3.05 6.68
CA GLU A 143 9.85 2.49 7.05
C GLU A 143 9.74 1.25 7.96
N GLU A 144 8.52 0.95 8.44
CA GLU A 144 8.18 -0.23 9.26
C GLU A 144 8.92 -0.31 10.61
N GLU A 145 9.46 0.81 11.09
CA GLU A 145 10.18 0.84 12.35
C GLU A 145 9.30 0.40 13.54
N PRO A 146 9.86 -0.36 14.49
CA PRO A 146 9.15 -0.70 15.71
C PRO A 146 8.90 0.55 16.56
N TYR A 147 7.78 0.59 17.29
CA TYR A 147 7.40 1.73 18.12
C TYR A 147 8.49 2.15 19.11
N ALA A 148 9.24 1.18 19.66
CA ALA A 148 10.35 1.44 20.57
C ALA A 148 11.49 2.23 19.90
N ALA A 149 11.85 1.86 18.65
CA ALA A 149 12.89 2.55 17.90
C ALA A 149 12.46 3.98 17.52
N ILE A 150 11.22 4.14 17.08
CA ILE A 150 10.65 5.47 16.79
C ILE A 150 10.67 6.33 18.04
N ALA A 151 10.20 5.79 19.18
CA ALA A 151 10.14 6.50 20.46
C ALA A 151 11.52 6.97 20.91
N ALA A 152 12.54 6.10 20.81
CA ALA A 152 13.92 6.45 21.11
C ALA A 152 14.48 7.54 20.18
N GLY A 153 14.18 7.45 18.87
CA GLY A 153 14.68 8.40 17.87
C GLY A 153 14.08 9.80 18.00
N ILE A 154 12.83 9.93 18.43
CA ILE A 154 12.15 11.22 18.59
C ILE A 154 12.04 11.71 20.05
N GLY A 155 12.66 10.99 20.98
CA GLY A 155 12.73 11.39 22.38
C GLY A 155 11.41 11.40 23.12
N CYS A 156 10.51 10.43 22.86
CA CYS A 156 9.22 10.34 23.55
C CYS A 156 8.88 8.88 23.93
N SER A 157 7.75 8.67 24.62
CA SER A 157 7.30 7.30 24.94
C SER A 157 6.63 6.62 23.74
N GLU A 158 6.67 5.28 23.69
CA GLU A 158 5.94 4.49 22.70
C GLU A 158 4.43 4.82 22.68
N GLN A 159 3.84 5.11 23.82
CA GLN A 159 2.43 5.47 23.92
C GLN A 159 2.12 6.77 23.17
N VAL A 160 3.05 7.74 23.21
CA VAL A 160 2.95 8.99 22.43
C VAL A 160 3.04 8.68 20.94
N VAL A 161 3.98 7.83 20.52
CA VAL A 161 4.10 7.42 19.10
C VAL A 161 2.83 6.74 18.62
N ARG A 162 2.29 5.78 19.39
CA ARG A 162 1.02 5.09 19.06
C ARG A 162 -0.14 6.07 18.89
N LYS A 163 -0.25 7.07 19.79
CA LYS A 163 -1.27 8.13 19.68
C LYS A 163 -1.07 9.00 18.43
N ARG A 164 0.18 9.36 18.09
CA ARG A 164 0.49 10.14 16.89
C ARG A 164 0.12 9.37 15.61
N VAL A 165 0.51 8.10 15.51
CA VAL A 165 0.14 7.23 14.38
C VAL A 165 -1.38 7.09 14.26
N SER A 166 -2.07 6.77 15.35
CA SER A 166 -3.53 6.62 15.36
C SER A 166 -4.26 7.89 14.92
N ARG A 167 -3.86 9.06 15.46
CA ARG A 167 -4.46 10.35 15.10
C ARG A 167 -4.17 10.74 13.65
N GLY A 168 -2.94 10.52 13.19
CA GLY A 168 -2.56 10.82 11.82
C GLY A 168 -3.30 9.93 10.81
N LEU A 169 -3.42 8.63 11.06
CA LEU A 169 -4.21 7.72 10.23
C LEU A 169 -5.70 8.10 10.21
N ALA A 170 -6.24 8.53 11.35
CA ALA A 170 -7.62 9.02 11.41
C ALA A 170 -7.82 10.33 10.62
N ALA A 171 -6.83 11.23 10.62
CA ALA A 171 -6.87 12.46 9.83
C ALA A 171 -6.79 12.17 8.32
N LEU A 172 -5.88 11.29 7.89
CA LEU A 172 -5.78 10.86 6.49
C LEU A 172 -7.09 10.24 6.01
N ARG A 173 -7.71 9.39 6.84
CA ARG A 173 -8.99 8.75 6.51
C ARG A 173 -10.12 9.77 6.30
N ARG A 174 -10.17 10.83 7.11
CA ARG A 174 -11.15 11.92 6.92
C ARG A 174 -10.90 12.68 5.63
N GLY A 175 -9.65 13.09 5.37
CA GLY A 175 -9.30 13.83 4.17
C GLY A 175 -9.63 13.06 2.87
N TRP A 176 -9.42 11.75 2.86
CA TRP A 176 -9.76 10.92 1.69
C TRP A 176 -11.28 10.72 1.50
N ARG A 177 -12.07 10.72 2.57
CA ARG A 177 -13.54 10.69 2.47
C ARG A 177 -14.14 12.00 1.96
N GLU A 178 -13.46 13.13 2.22
CA GLU A 178 -13.90 14.45 1.76
C GLU A 178 -13.48 14.74 0.30
N SER A 179 -12.49 14.00 -0.22
CA SER A 179 -11.96 14.15 -1.58
C SER A 179 -12.57 13.15 -2.59
N ALA A 180 -13.40 12.20 -2.13
CA ALA A 180 -14.09 11.18 -2.93
C ALA A 180 -15.52 11.62 -3.21
#